data_cacf1f250b1bf44752ccb8d5c0425bf4
#
_entry.id   cacf1f250b1bf44752ccb8d5c0425bf4
#
_cell.length_a   1.000
_cell.length_b   1.000
_cell.length_c   1.000
_cell.angle_alpha   90.00
_cell.angle_beta   90.00
_cell.angle_gamma   90.00
#
_symmetry.space_group_name_H-M   'P 1'
#
loop_
_entity.id
_entity.type
_entity.pdbx_description
1 polymer ?
#
loop_
_entity_poly.entity_id
_entity_poly.type
_entity_poly.pdbx_seq_one_letter_code
_entity_poly.pdbx_strand_id
1 'polypeptide(L)'
;MIQLLSHIPPSLKAKIPAIPPATPRNLWLLLTAAVATQNLAAFQSSQDENITVFAALIWGGALICLEDQLETLDPHPQWPGLIAGTTLLSWVIARTSIILHWDGMIFILPLIGCIALALLCEPIKGIGRFRDSLLCLLMLPAFNVVMKLIPDGPLSVLTAHLSGFWLGILGFENIVRNKTVLMPNGGVEVLPACNGVDMIAQVICIAVIFQLAFPLRSFLSRVIVFSLAPVIGLASNTIRIAILALCVANGNGKGSGLFSFFHDSIGSLVFSGISVFVFGILYMRLLERELPPLPAVLHDQTSHHE
;
A
#
# COMPACT_ATOMS: atom_id res chain seq x y z
N MET A 1 17.73 -32.59 13.95
CA MET A 1 16.48 -32.16 13.26
C MET A 1 15.59 -33.35 12.86
N ILE A 2 16.13 -34.47 12.39
CA ILE A 2 15.32 -35.67 11.99
C ILE A 2 14.69 -36.41 13.18
N GLN A 3 15.32 -36.41 14.36
CA GLN A 3 14.79 -37.08 15.56
C GLN A 3 13.64 -36.31 16.25
N LEU A 4 13.47 -35.01 16.02
CA LEU A 4 12.37 -34.21 16.58
C LEU A 4 11.01 -34.47 15.89
N LEU A 5 11.03 -34.97 14.65
CA LEU A 5 9.82 -35.26 13.87
C LEU A 5 9.15 -36.61 14.22
N SER A 6 9.81 -37.47 14.99
CA SER A 6 9.27 -38.78 15.37
C SER A 6 8.20 -38.75 16.50
N HIS A 7 8.12 -37.64 17.25
CA HIS A 7 7.18 -37.48 18.36
C HIS A 7 5.92 -36.66 18.04
N ILE A 8 5.71 -36.25 16.78
CA ILE A 8 4.50 -35.51 16.38
C ILE A 8 3.35 -36.51 16.19
N PRO A 9 2.22 -36.36 16.90
CA PRO A 9 1.08 -37.25 16.79
C PRO A 9 0.53 -37.25 15.33
N PRO A 10 -0.02 -38.39 14.86
CA PRO A 10 -0.48 -38.52 13.47
C PRO A 10 -1.48 -37.48 13.02
N SER A 11 -2.31 -36.98 13.95
CA SER A 11 -3.30 -35.92 13.72
C SER A 11 -2.69 -34.56 13.43
N LEU A 12 -1.46 -34.27 13.89
CA LEU A 12 -0.74 -33.04 13.58
C LEU A 12 0.08 -33.13 12.29
N LYS A 13 0.56 -34.34 11.94
CA LYS A 13 1.30 -34.57 10.67
C LYS A 13 0.44 -34.31 9.44
N ALA A 14 -0.88 -34.55 9.53
CA ALA A 14 -1.83 -34.29 8.44
C ALA A 14 -2.09 -32.79 8.19
N LYS A 15 -1.65 -31.89 9.09
CA LYS A 15 -1.83 -30.43 8.96
C LYS A 15 -0.57 -29.68 8.54
N ILE A 16 0.56 -30.36 8.42
CA ILE A 16 1.78 -29.70 7.89
C ILE A 16 1.63 -29.69 6.38
N PRO A 17 1.51 -28.51 5.75
CA PRO A 17 1.45 -28.43 4.27
C PRO A 17 2.73 -29.07 3.70
N ALA A 18 2.57 -29.99 2.75
CA ALA A 18 3.71 -30.60 2.09
C ALA A 18 4.57 -29.50 1.47
N ILE A 19 5.89 -29.59 1.68
CA ILE A 19 6.82 -28.67 1.02
C ILE A 19 6.62 -28.83 -0.49
N PRO A 20 6.31 -27.75 -1.23
CA PRO A 20 6.07 -27.83 -2.65
C PRO A 20 7.32 -28.42 -3.36
N PRO A 21 7.16 -29.21 -4.42
CA PRO A 21 8.28 -29.76 -5.15
C PRO A 21 9.21 -28.65 -5.64
N ALA A 22 10.51 -28.92 -5.71
CA ALA A 22 11.53 -27.98 -6.18
C ALA A 22 11.47 -27.81 -7.72
N THR A 23 10.39 -27.21 -8.22
CA THR A 23 10.28 -26.80 -9.62
C THR A 23 10.92 -25.42 -9.82
N PRO A 24 11.39 -25.08 -11.04
CA PRO A 24 11.92 -23.73 -11.33
C PRO A 24 10.94 -22.61 -10.93
N ARG A 25 9.64 -22.81 -11.14
CA ARG A 25 8.57 -21.91 -10.73
C ARG A 25 8.54 -21.70 -9.20
N ASN A 26 8.54 -22.78 -8.42
CA ASN A 26 8.47 -22.70 -6.97
C ASN A 26 9.73 -22.05 -6.39
N LEU A 27 10.90 -22.31 -6.96
CA LEU A 27 12.15 -21.66 -6.58
C LEU A 27 12.10 -20.15 -6.88
N TRP A 28 11.58 -19.77 -8.04
CA TRP A 28 11.41 -18.35 -8.40
C TRP A 28 10.42 -17.65 -7.46
N LEU A 29 9.29 -18.29 -7.12
CA LEU A 29 8.32 -17.76 -6.16
C LEU A 29 8.93 -17.57 -4.76
N LEU A 30 9.70 -18.55 -4.28
CA LEU A 30 10.42 -18.45 -3.01
C LEU A 30 11.43 -17.31 -3.03
N LEU A 31 12.17 -17.14 -4.13
CA LEU A 31 13.11 -16.03 -4.29
C LEU A 31 12.38 -14.69 -4.28
N THR A 32 11.25 -14.59 -4.96
CA THR A 32 10.41 -13.38 -4.97
C THR A 32 9.91 -13.04 -3.57
N ALA A 33 9.41 -14.03 -2.82
CA ALA A 33 8.98 -13.84 -1.44
C ALA A 33 10.14 -13.40 -0.53
N ALA A 34 11.33 -13.99 -0.69
CA ALA A 34 12.52 -13.63 0.07
C ALA A 34 12.95 -12.17 -0.22
N VAL A 35 12.95 -11.76 -1.50
CA VAL A 35 13.28 -10.38 -1.90
C VAL A 35 12.26 -9.39 -1.36
N ALA A 36 10.96 -9.69 -1.45
CA ALA A 36 9.90 -8.85 -0.91
C ALA A 36 10.06 -8.70 0.61
N THR A 37 10.26 -9.80 1.34
CA THR A 37 10.45 -9.79 2.80
C THR A 37 11.69 -8.99 3.20
N GLN A 38 12.80 -9.14 2.49
CA GLN A 38 14.03 -8.40 2.76
C GLN A 38 13.85 -6.90 2.50
N ASN A 39 13.16 -6.53 1.41
CA ASN A 39 12.85 -5.13 1.13
C ASN A 39 11.93 -4.54 2.22
N LEU A 40 10.90 -5.26 2.68
CA LEU A 40 10.03 -4.81 3.77
C LEU A 40 10.79 -4.64 5.08
N ALA A 41 11.69 -5.57 5.41
CA ALA A 41 12.58 -5.43 6.57
C ALA A 41 13.48 -4.19 6.47
N ALA A 42 13.94 -3.86 5.26
CA ALA A 42 14.68 -2.63 5.01
C ALA A 42 13.82 -1.38 5.27
N PHE A 43 12.56 -1.37 4.85
CA PHE A 43 11.62 -0.26 5.17
C PHE A 43 11.31 -0.17 6.66
N GLN A 44 11.18 -1.29 7.35
CA GLN A 44 10.96 -1.31 8.80
C GLN A 44 12.12 -0.67 9.58
N SER A 45 13.34 -0.70 9.04
CA SER A 45 14.50 -0.05 9.67
C SER A 45 14.40 1.49 9.68
N SER A 46 13.48 2.10 8.91
CA SER A 46 13.20 3.53 8.94
C SER A 46 12.55 4.01 10.24
N GLN A 47 12.00 3.09 11.03
CA GLN A 47 11.16 3.37 12.20
C GLN A 47 9.87 4.16 11.85
N ASP A 48 9.53 4.26 10.56
CA ASP A 48 8.27 4.83 10.08
C ASP A 48 7.34 3.69 9.63
N GLU A 49 6.34 3.40 10.47
CA GLU A 49 5.39 2.32 10.23
C GLU A 49 4.52 2.60 9.00
N ASN A 50 4.21 3.86 8.70
CA ASN A 50 3.40 4.23 7.54
C ASN A 50 4.11 3.87 6.24
N ILE A 51 5.41 4.15 6.13
CA ILE A 51 6.22 3.82 4.96
C ILE A 51 6.32 2.30 4.79
N THR A 52 6.48 1.56 5.89
CA THR A 52 6.55 0.09 5.86
C THR A 52 5.23 -0.52 5.37
N VAL A 53 4.10 -0.07 5.92
CA VAL A 53 2.77 -0.53 5.48
C VAL A 53 2.50 -0.14 4.03
N PHE A 54 2.90 1.06 3.63
CA PHE A 54 2.79 1.51 2.25
C PHE A 54 3.59 0.62 1.28
N ALA A 55 4.84 0.30 1.63
CA ALA A 55 5.66 -0.62 0.84
C ALA A 55 5.04 -2.02 0.76
N ALA A 56 4.45 -2.51 1.86
CA ALA A 56 3.76 -3.80 1.89
C ALA A 56 2.52 -3.82 0.98
N LEU A 57 1.72 -2.75 0.97
CA LEU A 57 0.58 -2.60 0.07
C LEU A 57 1.01 -2.61 -1.39
N ILE A 58 2.10 -1.94 -1.73
CA ILE A 58 2.63 -1.90 -3.10
C ILE A 58 3.17 -3.26 -3.54
N TRP A 59 3.90 -3.98 -2.67
CA TRP A 59 4.32 -5.35 -2.96
C TRP A 59 3.12 -6.29 -3.12
N GLY A 60 2.11 -6.18 -2.25
CA GLY A 60 0.85 -6.92 -2.38
C GLY A 60 0.17 -6.65 -3.72
N GLY A 61 0.06 -5.38 -4.11
CA GLY A 61 -0.49 -4.98 -5.41
C GLY A 61 0.31 -5.56 -6.59
N ALA A 62 1.64 -5.53 -6.54
CA ALA A 62 2.49 -6.10 -7.56
C ALA A 62 2.30 -7.63 -7.71
N LEU A 63 2.08 -8.34 -6.59
CA LEU A 63 1.80 -9.77 -6.60
C LEU A 63 0.40 -10.08 -7.13
N ILE A 64 -0.63 -9.30 -6.77
CA ILE A 64 -1.99 -9.42 -7.31
C ILE A 64 -1.98 -9.25 -8.83
N CYS A 65 -1.27 -8.25 -9.36
CA CYS A 65 -1.14 -8.05 -10.81
C CYS A 65 -0.45 -9.22 -11.54
N LEU A 66 0.26 -10.08 -10.81
CA LEU A 66 0.91 -11.27 -11.36
C LEU A 66 0.06 -12.55 -11.20
N GLU A 67 -0.99 -12.53 -10.37
CA GLU A 67 -1.74 -13.71 -9.96
C GLU A 67 -2.27 -14.52 -11.16
N ASP A 68 -2.92 -13.86 -12.12
CA ASP A 68 -3.48 -14.50 -13.33
C ASP A 68 -2.41 -15.19 -14.20
N GLN A 69 -1.14 -14.81 -14.03
CA GLN A 69 -0.03 -15.32 -14.81
C GLN A 69 0.76 -16.41 -14.08
N LEU A 70 0.53 -16.59 -12.77
CA LEU A 70 1.29 -17.54 -11.95
C LEU A 70 1.20 -18.98 -12.46
N GLU A 71 0.03 -19.40 -12.98
CA GLU A 71 -0.16 -20.77 -13.48
C GLU A 71 0.66 -21.04 -14.74
N THR A 72 0.85 -20.03 -15.57
CA THR A 72 1.58 -20.12 -16.85
C THR A 72 3.05 -19.71 -16.72
N LEU A 73 3.52 -19.41 -15.50
CA LEU A 73 4.89 -18.98 -15.25
C LEU A 73 5.82 -20.19 -15.34
N ASP A 74 6.74 -20.14 -16.29
CA ASP A 74 7.79 -21.14 -16.48
C ASP A 74 9.15 -20.44 -16.62
N PRO A 75 9.94 -20.34 -15.54
CA PRO A 75 11.22 -19.64 -15.57
C PRO A 75 12.23 -20.31 -16.52
N HIS A 76 12.56 -19.65 -17.62
CA HIS A 76 13.55 -20.07 -18.61
C HIS A 76 14.41 -18.90 -19.11
N PRO A 77 15.20 -18.27 -18.22
CA PRO A 77 16.00 -17.11 -18.58
C PRO A 77 17.04 -17.42 -19.65
N GLN A 78 17.28 -16.46 -20.54
CA GLN A 78 18.42 -16.51 -21.45
C GLN A 78 19.70 -16.06 -20.74
N TRP A 79 20.87 -16.48 -21.24
CA TRP A 79 22.18 -16.15 -20.67
C TRP A 79 22.36 -14.66 -20.30
N PRO A 80 22.02 -13.67 -21.17
CA PRO A 80 22.15 -12.25 -20.79
C PRO A 80 21.23 -11.87 -19.64
N GLY A 81 20.00 -12.39 -19.64
CA GLY A 81 19.02 -12.15 -18.56
C GLY A 81 19.46 -12.79 -17.24
N LEU A 82 20.05 -14.00 -17.29
CA LEU A 82 20.57 -14.66 -16.12
C LEU A 82 21.72 -13.86 -15.48
N ILE A 83 22.70 -13.42 -16.28
CA ILE A 83 23.83 -12.61 -15.76
C ILE A 83 23.32 -11.27 -15.21
N ALA A 84 22.51 -10.52 -15.97
CA ALA A 84 22.00 -9.24 -15.54
C ALA A 84 21.09 -9.36 -14.32
N GLY A 85 20.17 -10.34 -14.33
CA GLY A 85 19.25 -10.59 -13.22
C GLY A 85 19.96 -10.98 -11.94
N THR A 86 20.92 -11.90 -11.99
CA THR A 86 21.71 -12.29 -10.80
C THR A 86 22.56 -11.16 -10.28
N THR A 87 23.18 -10.35 -11.15
CA THR A 87 24.00 -9.19 -10.74
C THR A 87 23.13 -8.13 -10.05
N LEU A 88 22.01 -7.76 -10.66
CA LEU A 88 21.06 -6.79 -10.07
C LEU A 88 20.51 -7.30 -8.74
N LEU A 89 20.10 -8.57 -8.68
CA LEU A 89 19.55 -9.15 -7.47
C LEU A 89 20.59 -9.20 -6.35
N SER A 90 21.82 -9.60 -6.64
CA SER A 90 22.92 -9.62 -5.67
C SER A 90 23.21 -8.20 -5.13
N TRP A 91 23.14 -7.21 -6.01
CA TRP A 91 23.30 -5.82 -5.60
C TRP A 91 22.16 -5.33 -4.71
N VAL A 92 20.90 -5.64 -5.06
CA VAL A 92 19.70 -5.31 -4.23
C VAL A 92 19.84 -5.96 -2.86
N ILE A 93 20.17 -7.26 -2.80
CA ILE A 93 20.35 -8.00 -1.54
C ILE A 93 21.48 -7.38 -0.71
N ALA A 94 22.62 -7.11 -1.30
CA ALA A 94 23.74 -6.48 -0.60
C ALA A 94 23.35 -5.09 -0.06
N ARG A 95 22.68 -4.27 -0.88
CA ARG A 95 22.29 -2.90 -0.49
C ARG A 95 21.21 -2.87 0.58
N THR A 96 20.25 -3.81 0.58
CA THR A 96 19.22 -3.95 1.62
C THR A 96 19.76 -4.57 2.91
N SER A 97 20.81 -5.39 2.84
CA SER A 97 21.44 -6.01 4.02
C SER A 97 22.38 -5.04 4.75
N ILE A 98 22.94 -4.04 4.04
CA ILE A 98 23.91 -3.08 4.58
C ILE A 98 23.29 -1.68 4.50
N ILE A 99 22.31 -1.40 5.37
CA ILE A 99 21.73 -0.05 5.48
C ILE A 99 22.57 0.75 6.47
N LEU A 100 23.56 1.49 5.98
CA LEU A 100 24.36 2.42 6.77
C LEU A 100 23.59 3.72 7.04
N HIS A 101 22.84 4.19 6.07
CA HIS A 101 22.02 5.39 6.15
C HIS A 101 20.71 5.17 5.42
N TRP A 102 19.61 5.69 5.99
CA TRP A 102 18.32 5.73 5.34
C TRP A 102 18.34 6.83 4.26
N ASP A 103 18.25 6.44 3.00
CA ASP A 103 18.30 7.35 1.86
C ASP A 103 17.21 7.03 0.82
N GLY A 104 17.01 7.93 -0.15
CA GLY A 104 16.02 7.77 -1.21
C GLY A 104 16.28 6.58 -2.15
N MET A 105 17.49 5.98 -2.12
CA MET A 105 17.79 4.78 -2.93
C MET A 105 16.98 3.58 -2.48
N ILE A 106 16.61 3.50 -1.18
CA ILE A 106 15.86 2.37 -0.63
C ILE A 106 14.49 2.23 -1.34
N PHE A 107 13.88 3.34 -1.74
CA PHE A 107 12.60 3.34 -2.44
C PHE A 107 12.67 2.76 -3.86
N ILE A 108 13.82 2.76 -4.52
CA ILE A 108 13.97 2.20 -5.88
C ILE A 108 14.38 0.72 -5.87
N LEU A 109 14.89 0.19 -4.74
CA LEU A 109 15.36 -1.19 -4.64
C LEU A 109 14.27 -2.23 -4.94
N PRO A 110 13.00 -2.07 -4.49
CA PRO A 110 11.91 -2.98 -4.86
C PRO A 110 11.69 -3.07 -6.36
N LEU A 111 11.71 -1.94 -7.06
CA LEU A 111 11.58 -1.89 -8.52
C LEU A 111 12.73 -2.61 -9.22
N ILE A 112 13.97 -2.36 -8.80
CA ILE A 112 15.16 -3.02 -9.35
C ILE A 112 15.12 -4.53 -9.05
N GLY A 113 14.68 -4.91 -7.84
CA GLY A 113 14.46 -6.31 -7.45
C GLY A 113 13.46 -7.01 -8.36
N CYS A 114 12.34 -6.35 -8.68
CA CYS A 114 11.36 -6.90 -9.62
C CYS A 114 11.91 -7.02 -11.04
N ILE A 115 12.68 -6.04 -11.53
CA ILE A 115 13.37 -6.14 -12.83
C ILE A 115 14.33 -7.34 -12.83
N ALA A 116 15.11 -7.52 -11.76
CA ALA A 116 16.01 -8.66 -11.62
C ALA A 116 15.26 -9.99 -11.65
N LEU A 117 14.16 -10.10 -10.92
CA LEU A 117 13.30 -11.29 -10.89
C LEU A 117 12.66 -11.56 -12.25
N ALA A 118 12.22 -10.54 -12.97
CA ALA A 118 11.68 -10.65 -14.32
C ALA A 118 12.73 -11.18 -15.30
N LEU A 119 13.98 -10.70 -15.22
CA LEU A 119 15.11 -11.17 -16.03
C LEU A 119 15.50 -12.62 -15.71
N LEU A 120 15.28 -13.07 -14.47
CA LEU A 120 15.51 -14.46 -14.03
C LEU A 120 14.34 -15.39 -14.40
N CYS A 121 13.21 -14.85 -14.83
CA CYS A 121 12.04 -15.62 -15.24
C CYS A 121 11.92 -15.72 -16.76
N GLU A 122 12.02 -14.59 -17.46
CA GLU A 122 11.71 -14.48 -18.87
C GLU A 122 12.91 -13.98 -19.71
N PRO A 123 12.95 -14.29 -20.99
CA PRO A 123 13.83 -13.60 -21.92
C PRO A 123 13.58 -12.09 -21.90
N ILE A 124 14.59 -11.26 -22.25
CA ILE A 124 14.49 -9.80 -22.24
C ILE A 124 13.25 -9.30 -22.97
N LYS A 125 12.85 -9.95 -24.06
CA LYS A 125 11.63 -9.60 -24.82
C LYS A 125 10.33 -9.92 -24.06
N GLY A 126 10.36 -10.84 -23.09
CA GLY A 126 9.23 -11.25 -22.26
C GLY A 126 9.00 -10.40 -21.02
N ILE A 127 9.90 -9.47 -20.67
CA ILE A 127 9.79 -8.63 -19.47
C ILE A 127 8.48 -7.83 -19.43
N GLY A 128 7.90 -7.52 -20.59
CA GLY A 128 6.60 -6.85 -20.69
C GLY A 128 5.46 -7.56 -19.95
N ARG A 129 5.60 -8.85 -19.66
CA ARG A 129 4.70 -9.64 -18.82
C ARG A 129 4.59 -9.10 -17.39
N PHE A 130 5.68 -8.54 -16.86
CA PHE A 130 5.77 -7.97 -15.52
C PHE A 130 5.41 -6.47 -15.47
N ARG A 131 4.90 -5.90 -16.59
CA ARG A 131 4.64 -4.46 -16.72
C ARG A 131 3.80 -3.90 -15.56
N ASP A 132 2.72 -4.57 -15.21
CA ASP A 132 1.78 -4.06 -14.21
C ASP A 132 2.36 -4.17 -12.79
N SER A 133 3.09 -5.24 -12.49
CA SER A 133 3.88 -5.35 -11.26
C SER A 133 4.99 -4.31 -11.16
N LEU A 134 5.68 -4.01 -12.27
CA LEU A 134 6.69 -2.97 -12.33
C LEU A 134 6.07 -1.58 -12.14
N LEU A 135 4.88 -1.32 -12.70
CA LEU A 135 4.14 -0.08 -12.49
C LEU A 135 3.71 0.09 -11.02
N CYS A 136 3.27 -0.98 -10.36
CA CYS A 136 2.99 -0.95 -8.92
C CYS A 136 4.25 -0.56 -8.13
N LEU A 137 5.37 -1.25 -8.35
CA LEU A 137 6.61 -0.98 -7.62
C LEU A 137 7.26 0.37 -7.96
N LEU A 138 6.98 0.93 -9.14
CA LEU A 138 7.37 2.30 -9.51
C LEU A 138 6.72 3.36 -8.61
N MET A 139 5.58 3.04 -7.96
CA MET A 139 4.94 3.97 -7.03
C MET A 139 5.81 4.33 -5.83
N LEU A 140 6.69 3.43 -5.37
CA LEU A 140 7.61 3.71 -4.25
C LEU A 140 8.60 4.84 -4.56
N PRO A 141 9.42 4.76 -5.62
CA PRO A 141 10.29 5.88 -5.96
C PRO A 141 9.51 7.13 -6.39
N ALA A 142 8.35 6.98 -7.06
CA ALA A 142 7.50 8.11 -7.41
C ALA A 142 6.98 8.84 -6.17
N PHE A 143 6.54 8.11 -5.14
CA PHE A 143 6.15 8.67 -3.84
C PHE A 143 7.30 9.47 -3.22
N ASN A 144 8.51 8.90 -3.12
CA ASN A 144 9.66 9.61 -2.57
C ASN A 144 10.01 10.90 -3.33
N VAL A 145 9.84 10.91 -4.66
CA VAL A 145 10.05 12.12 -5.49
C VAL A 145 8.95 13.14 -5.22
N VAL A 146 7.69 12.71 -5.22
CA VAL A 146 6.53 13.60 -4.99
C VAL A 146 6.63 14.26 -3.62
N MET A 147 6.99 13.49 -2.57
CA MET A 147 7.19 14.01 -1.21
C MET A 147 8.24 15.12 -1.13
N LYS A 148 9.27 15.06 -1.97
CA LYS A 148 10.30 16.10 -2.04
C LYS A 148 9.90 17.32 -2.87
N LEU A 149 8.94 17.16 -3.79
CA LEU A 149 8.50 18.23 -4.70
C LEU A 149 7.32 19.04 -4.16
N ILE A 150 6.48 18.44 -3.31
CA ILE A 150 5.32 19.15 -2.73
C ILE A 150 5.80 20.10 -1.64
N PRO A 151 5.52 21.42 -1.75
CA PRO A 151 5.82 22.36 -0.69
C PRO A 151 4.93 22.09 0.52
N ASP A 152 5.51 21.95 1.71
CA ASP A 152 4.78 21.64 2.94
C ASP A 152 3.78 22.71 3.34
N GLY A 153 4.12 23.99 3.13
CA GLY A 153 3.34 25.11 3.61
C GLY A 153 1.89 25.15 3.10
N PRO A 154 1.63 25.16 1.79
CA PRO A 154 0.28 25.26 1.22
C PRO A 154 -0.64 24.13 1.66
N LEU A 155 -0.14 22.89 1.70
CA LEU A 155 -0.95 21.72 2.11
C LEU A 155 -1.25 21.76 3.61
N SER A 156 -0.29 22.15 4.46
CA SER A 156 -0.51 22.34 5.90
C SER A 156 -1.57 23.41 6.18
N VAL A 157 -1.56 24.51 5.43
CA VAL A 157 -2.59 25.59 5.53
C VAL A 157 -3.96 25.05 5.10
N LEU A 158 -4.05 24.36 3.97
CA LEU A 158 -5.29 23.76 3.50
C LEU A 158 -5.85 22.76 4.52
N THR A 159 -5.01 21.89 5.06
CA THR A 159 -5.39 20.91 6.08
C THR A 159 -5.90 21.60 7.35
N ALA A 160 -5.25 22.67 7.82
CA ALA A 160 -5.71 23.43 8.98
C ALA A 160 -7.10 24.05 8.74
N HIS A 161 -7.32 24.68 7.58
CA HIS A 161 -8.62 25.28 7.24
C HIS A 161 -9.73 24.24 7.14
N LEU A 162 -9.49 23.11 6.47
CA LEU A 162 -10.47 22.04 6.37
C LEU A 162 -10.76 21.39 7.74
N SER A 163 -9.76 21.27 8.61
CA SER A 163 -9.97 20.76 9.97
C SER A 163 -10.80 21.74 10.81
N GLY A 164 -10.53 23.04 10.70
CA GLY A 164 -11.35 24.08 11.33
C GLY A 164 -12.79 24.10 10.80
N PHE A 165 -12.99 23.85 9.50
CA PHE A 165 -14.32 23.71 8.90
C PHE A 165 -15.10 22.53 9.52
N TRP A 166 -14.47 21.36 9.69
CA TRP A 166 -15.10 20.21 10.36
C TRP A 166 -15.51 20.54 11.79
N LEU A 167 -14.63 21.22 12.56
CA LEU A 167 -14.93 21.65 13.92
C LEU A 167 -16.10 22.63 13.96
N GLY A 168 -16.16 23.58 13.01
CA GLY A 168 -17.26 24.56 12.90
C GLY A 168 -18.61 23.88 12.60
N ILE A 169 -18.66 22.89 11.68
CA ILE A 169 -19.88 22.10 11.41
C ILE A 169 -20.37 21.37 12.66
N LEU A 170 -19.43 20.87 13.48
CA LEU A 170 -19.75 20.17 14.73
C LEU A 170 -20.12 21.12 15.88
N GLY A 171 -20.12 22.45 15.66
CA GLY A 171 -20.50 23.45 16.64
C GLY A 171 -19.38 23.84 17.61
N PHE A 172 -18.14 23.50 17.35
CA PHE A 172 -17.01 23.88 18.18
C PHE A 172 -16.45 25.23 17.75
N GLU A 173 -16.28 26.14 18.71
CA GLU A 173 -15.59 27.42 18.48
C GLU A 173 -14.12 27.16 18.14
N ASN A 174 -13.68 27.67 16.99
CA ASN A 174 -12.30 27.56 16.54
C ASN A 174 -11.91 28.78 15.68
N ILE A 175 -10.61 29.08 15.66
CA ILE A 175 -10.02 30.10 14.79
C ILE A 175 -8.82 29.48 14.10
N VAL A 176 -8.79 29.55 12.78
CA VAL A 176 -7.65 29.08 12.01
C VAL A 176 -6.73 30.24 11.65
N ARG A 177 -5.47 30.16 12.09
CA ARG A 177 -4.43 31.14 11.74
C ARG A 177 -3.29 30.40 11.02
N ASN A 178 -3.16 30.65 9.72
CA ASN A 178 -2.18 29.98 8.87
C ASN A 178 -2.33 28.43 8.98
N LYS A 179 -1.33 27.73 9.50
CA LYS A 179 -1.33 26.27 9.68
C LYS A 179 -1.75 25.81 11.08
N THR A 180 -2.30 26.71 11.91
CA THR A 180 -2.68 26.42 13.29
C THR A 180 -4.18 26.51 13.47
N VAL A 181 -4.78 25.46 14.04
CA VAL A 181 -6.16 25.41 14.49
C VAL A 181 -6.18 25.75 15.98
N LEU A 182 -6.74 26.91 16.34
CA LEU A 182 -6.86 27.40 17.72
C LEU A 182 -8.27 27.12 18.25
N MET A 183 -8.35 26.64 19.46
CA MET A 183 -9.57 26.43 20.22
C MET A 183 -9.45 27.17 21.58
N PRO A 184 -10.55 27.40 22.33
CA PRO A 184 -10.50 28.22 23.58
C PRO A 184 -9.43 27.77 24.57
N ASN A 185 -9.16 26.46 24.70
CA ASN A 185 -8.25 25.91 25.70
C ASN A 185 -6.94 25.35 25.09
N GLY A 186 -6.63 25.69 23.85
CA GLY A 186 -5.40 25.24 23.20
C GLY A 186 -5.52 25.13 21.68
N GLY A 187 -4.49 24.59 21.02
CA GLY A 187 -4.51 24.50 19.58
C GLY A 187 -3.52 23.45 19.05
N VAL A 188 -3.67 23.14 17.78
CA VAL A 188 -2.80 22.20 17.05
C VAL A 188 -2.21 22.90 15.84
N GLU A 189 -0.90 22.83 15.70
CA GLU A 189 -0.19 23.26 14.50
C GLU A 189 -0.01 22.07 13.56
N VAL A 190 -0.40 22.23 12.31
CA VAL A 190 -0.25 21.20 11.25
C VAL A 190 1.18 21.25 10.73
N LEU A 191 2.02 20.37 11.25
CA LEU A 191 3.40 20.19 10.79
C LEU A 191 3.44 19.44 9.44
N PRO A 192 4.57 19.47 8.71
CA PRO A 192 4.74 18.73 7.45
C PRO A 192 4.39 17.24 7.55
N ALA A 193 4.79 16.58 8.63
CA ALA A 193 4.47 15.17 8.89
C ALA A 193 2.97 14.88 9.15
N CYS A 194 2.16 15.93 9.35
CA CYS A 194 0.72 15.84 9.64
C CYS A 194 -0.16 16.50 8.58
N ASN A 195 0.42 16.97 7.47
CA ASN A 195 -0.31 17.70 6.43
C ASN A 195 -1.20 16.82 5.54
N GLY A 196 -1.05 15.47 5.63
CA GLY A 196 -1.91 14.51 4.96
C GLY A 196 -1.39 14.03 3.61
N VAL A 197 -0.21 14.47 3.16
CA VAL A 197 0.36 14.03 1.89
C VAL A 197 0.55 12.52 1.85
N ASP A 198 0.91 11.88 2.97
CA ASP A 198 1.07 10.42 3.07
C ASP A 198 -0.26 9.70 2.81
N MET A 199 -1.34 10.14 3.43
CA MET A 199 -2.68 9.54 3.22
C MET A 199 -3.17 9.76 1.79
N ILE A 200 -2.96 10.94 1.22
CA ILE A 200 -3.28 11.23 -0.18
C ILE A 200 -2.54 10.26 -1.10
N ALA A 201 -1.23 10.13 -0.90
CA ALA A 201 -0.40 9.26 -1.73
C ALA A 201 -0.78 7.79 -1.60
N GLN A 202 -1.09 7.31 -0.38
CA GLN A 202 -1.55 5.95 -0.15
C GLN A 202 -2.84 5.63 -0.91
N VAL A 203 -3.85 6.52 -0.85
CA VAL A 203 -5.12 6.29 -1.55
C VAL A 203 -4.93 6.36 -3.07
N ILE A 204 -4.07 7.25 -3.59
CA ILE A 204 -3.72 7.30 -5.01
C ILE A 204 -3.04 6.00 -5.44
N CYS A 205 -2.11 5.47 -4.65
CA CYS A 205 -1.44 4.20 -4.97
C CYS A 205 -2.42 3.04 -4.99
N ILE A 206 -3.35 2.97 -4.03
CA ILE A 206 -4.42 1.96 -4.04
C ILE A 206 -5.30 2.13 -5.28
N ALA A 207 -5.61 3.37 -5.71
CA ALA A 207 -6.35 3.61 -6.94
C ALA A 207 -5.62 3.06 -8.18
N VAL A 208 -4.29 3.23 -8.25
CA VAL A 208 -3.46 2.66 -9.32
C VAL A 208 -3.47 1.15 -9.27
N ILE A 209 -3.25 0.54 -8.10
CA ILE A 209 -3.26 -0.93 -7.92
C ILE A 209 -4.61 -1.50 -8.37
N PHE A 210 -5.72 -0.92 -7.91
CA PHE A 210 -7.05 -1.38 -8.29
C PHE A 210 -7.30 -1.22 -9.80
N GLN A 211 -6.84 -0.12 -10.40
CA GLN A 211 -6.98 0.09 -11.84
C GLN A 211 -6.15 -0.89 -12.66
N LEU A 212 -5.00 -1.36 -12.15
CA LEU A 212 -4.18 -2.37 -12.81
C LEU A 212 -4.76 -3.78 -12.62
N ALA A 213 -5.23 -4.11 -11.42
CA ALA A 213 -5.78 -5.43 -11.10
C ALA A 213 -7.22 -5.63 -11.61
N PHE A 214 -8.04 -4.58 -11.53
CA PHE A 214 -9.48 -4.63 -11.88
C PHE A 214 -9.85 -3.43 -12.77
N PRO A 215 -9.42 -3.38 -14.02
CA PRO A 215 -9.49 -2.19 -14.84
C PRO A 215 -10.93 -1.73 -15.13
N LEU A 216 -11.25 -0.49 -14.74
CA LEU A 216 -12.48 0.19 -15.15
C LEU A 216 -12.43 0.50 -16.66
N ARG A 217 -13.50 0.21 -17.36
CA ARG A 217 -13.61 0.41 -18.82
C ARG A 217 -13.96 1.84 -19.18
N SER A 218 -14.88 2.45 -18.43
CA SER A 218 -15.34 3.82 -18.68
C SER A 218 -14.25 4.84 -18.34
N PHE A 219 -14.00 5.75 -19.26
CA PHE A 219 -13.12 6.90 -19.02
C PHE A 219 -13.60 7.77 -17.86
N LEU A 220 -14.94 7.99 -17.77
CA LEU A 220 -15.51 8.79 -16.69
C LEU A 220 -15.28 8.16 -15.32
N SER A 221 -15.48 6.83 -15.18
CA SER A 221 -15.22 6.11 -13.93
C SER A 221 -13.77 6.25 -13.49
N ARG A 222 -12.82 6.15 -14.43
CA ARG A 222 -11.39 6.39 -14.17
C ARG A 222 -11.11 7.80 -13.66
N VAL A 223 -11.67 8.82 -14.33
CA VAL A 223 -11.53 10.21 -13.89
C VAL A 223 -12.10 10.40 -12.49
N ILE A 224 -13.28 9.87 -12.20
CA ILE A 224 -13.90 9.94 -10.87
C ILE A 224 -12.98 9.30 -9.81
N VAL A 225 -12.49 8.10 -10.04
CA VAL A 225 -11.62 7.37 -9.11
C VAL A 225 -10.34 8.17 -8.80
N PHE A 226 -9.62 8.62 -9.83
CA PHE A 226 -8.36 9.35 -9.63
C PHE A 226 -8.56 10.76 -9.07
N SER A 227 -9.73 11.38 -9.28
CA SER A 227 -10.06 12.66 -8.67
C SER A 227 -10.50 12.53 -7.21
N LEU A 228 -11.22 11.46 -6.85
CA LEU A 228 -11.70 11.25 -5.49
C LEU A 228 -10.64 10.65 -4.56
N ALA A 229 -9.66 9.91 -5.08
CA ALA A 229 -8.60 9.34 -4.28
C ALA A 229 -7.88 10.39 -3.39
N PRO A 230 -7.33 11.49 -3.92
CA PRO A 230 -6.70 12.51 -3.11
C PRO A 230 -7.67 13.22 -2.16
N VAL A 231 -8.93 13.40 -2.57
CA VAL A 231 -9.96 14.03 -1.74
C VAL A 231 -10.28 13.17 -0.51
N ILE A 232 -10.42 11.86 -0.68
CA ILE A 232 -10.69 10.93 0.43
C ILE A 232 -9.50 10.91 1.39
N GLY A 233 -8.27 10.83 0.89
CA GLY A 233 -7.07 10.87 1.73
C GLY A 233 -6.97 12.18 2.53
N LEU A 234 -7.17 13.32 1.88
CA LEU A 234 -7.16 14.62 2.52
C LEU A 234 -8.28 14.76 3.56
N ALA A 235 -9.52 14.37 3.21
CA ALA A 235 -10.66 14.45 4.12
C ALA A 235 -10.42 13.64 5.40
N SER A 236 -9.90 12.42 5.28
CA SER A 236 -9.59 11.56 6.42
C SER A 236 -8.51 12.19 7.32
N ASN A 237 -7.46 12.75 6.74
CA ASN A 237 -6.42 13.43 7.51
C ASN A 237 -6.97 14.69 8.22
N THR A 238 -7.81 15.50 7.57
CA THR A 238 -8.38 16.71 8.18
C THR A 238 -9.31 16.39 9.34
N ILE A 239 -10.06 15.28 9.27
CA ILE A 239 -10.85 14.76 10.40
C ILE A 239 -9.92 14.34 11.55
N ARG A 240 -8.81 13.64 11.26
CA ARG A 240 -7.81 13.27 12.27
C ARG A 240 -7.25 14.51 12.99
N ILE A 241 -6.89 15.55 12.26
CA ILE A 241 -6.40 16.82 12.84
C ILE A 241 -7.48 17.52 13.68
N ALA A 242 -8.75 17.51 13.24
CA ALA A 242 -9.86 18.03 14.02
C ALA A 242 -10.02 17.29 15.36
N ILE A 243 -9.91 15.96 15.35
CA ILE A 243 -9.94 15.15 16.59
C ILE A 243 -8.76 15.49 17.50
N LEU A 244 -7.55 15.65 16.95
CA LEU A 244 -6.38 16.08 17.73
C LEU A 244 -6.59 17.45 18.38
N ALA A 245 -7.21 18.41 17.68
CA ALA A 245 -7.54 19.71 18.22
C ALA A 245 -8.54 19.59 19.37
N LEU A 246 -9.57 18.72 19.25
CA LEU A 246 -10.52 18.42 20.33
C LEU A 246 -9.84 17.78 21.55
N CYS A 247 -8.89 16.87 21.34
CA CYS A 247 -8.12 16.28 22.43
C CYS A 247 -7.40 17.38 23.24
N VAL A 248 -6.71 18.30 22.54
CA VAL A 248 -5.99 19.40 23.19
C VAL A 248 -6.96 20.34 23.93
N ALA A 249 -8.08 20.71 23.31
CA ALA A 249 -9.09 21.58 23.92
C ALA A 249 -9.71 20.98 25.19
N ASN A 250 -9.81 19.65 25.29
CA ASN A 250 -10.34 18.96 26.47
C ASN A 250 -9.26 18.60 27.51
N GLY A 251 -8.10 19.23 27.47
CA GLY A 251 -7.01 19.00 28.41
C GLY A 251 -6.18 17.75 28.16
N ASN A 252 -6.47 16.99 27.09
CA ASN A 252 -5.69 15.83 26.66
C ASN A 252 -4.63 16.25 25.63
N GLY A 253 -3.72 17.14 26.02
CA GLY A 253 -2.61 17.60 25.19
C GLY A 253 -1.45 16.61 25.08
N LYS A 254 -0.28 17.11 24.65
CA LYS A 254 0.95 16.31 24.56
C LYS A 254 1.22 15.56 25.86
N GLY A 255 1.38 14.24 25.78
CA GLY A 255 1.61 13.36 26.94
C GLY A 255 0.37 12.61 27.42
N SER A 256 -0.84 12.91 26.94
CA SER A 256 -2.00 12.05 27.18
C SER A 256 -2.00 10.86 26.20
N GLY A 257 -2.43 9.68 26.68
CA GLY A 257 -2.51 8.49 25.85
C GLY A 257 -3.44 8.67 24.65
N LEU A 258 -4.51 9.46 24.80
CA LEU A 258 -5.45 9.73 23.71
C LEU A 258 -4.83 10.57 22.61
N PHE A 259 -4.12 11.66 22.98
CA PHE A 259 -3.40 12.48 22.01
C PHE A 259 -2.34 11.66 21.27
N SER A 260 -1.51 10.91 22.01
CA SER A 260 -0.47 10.07 21.42
C SER A 260 -1.06 9.03 20.46
N PHE A 261 -2.17 8.39 20.80
CA PHE A 261 -2.83 7.45 19.91
C PHE A 261 -3.19 8.08 18.56
N PHE A 262 -3.83 9.25 18.53
CA PHE A 262 -4.22 9.91 17.28
C PHE A 262 -3.08 10.62 16.57
N HIS A 263 -2.04 11.02 17.30
CA HIS A 263 -0.89 11.73 16.76
C HIS A 263 0.14 10.80 16.14
N ASP A 264 0.41 9.67 16.79
CA ASP A 264 1.48 8.74 16.43
C ASP A 264 1.08 7.83 15.24
N SER A 265 1.99 6.97 14.81
CA SER A 265 1.86 6.09 13.64
C SER A 265 0.59 5.24 13.67
N ILE A 266 0.20 4.71 14.84
CA ILE A 266 -0.99 3.84 14.97
C ILE A 266 -2.26 4.58 14.55
N GLY A 267 -2.48 5.80 15.06
CA GLY A 267 -3.63 6.61 14.67
C GLY A 267 -3.60 6.97 13.18
N SER A 268 -2.42 7.30 12.65
CA SER A 268 -2.23 7.53 11.22
C SER A 268 -2.64 6.33 10.38
N LEU A 269 -2.22 5.12 10.77
CA LEU A 269 -2.56 3.87 10.08
C LEU A 269 -4.07 3.56 10.14
N VAL A 270 -4.74 3.84 11.26
CA VAL A 270 -6.20 3.67 11.38
C VAL A 270 -6.93 4.57 10.38
N PHE A 271 -6.57 5.85 10.31
CA PHE A 271 -7.19 6.79 9.37
C PHE A 271 -6.84 6.47 7.91
N SER A 272 -5.62 6.02 7.63
CA SER A 272 -5.23 5.51 6.31
C SER A 272 -6.06 4.28 5.93
N GLY A 273 -6.25 3.34 6.85
CA GLY A 273 -7.10 2.16 6.65
C GLY A 273 -8.56 2.51 6.35
N ILE A 274 -9.12 3.48 7.08
CA ILE A 274 -10.46 4.02 6.82
C ILE A 274 -10.53 4.64 5.43
N SER A 275 -9.53 5.43 5.02
CA SER A 275 -9.49 6.04 3.70
C SER A 275 -9.47 5.01 2.59
N VAL A 276 -8.62 3.99 2.72
CA VAL A 276 -8.50 2.87 1.76
C VAL A 276 -9.81 2.08 1.69
N PHE A 277 -10.45 1.82 2.83
CA PHE A 277 -11.72 1.11 2.89
C PHE A 277 -12.85 1.89 2.20
N VAL A 278 -12.99 3.18 2.50
CA VAL A 278 -13.99 4.06 1.86
C VAL A 278 -13.75 4.13 0.36
N PHE A 279 -12.50 4.29 -0.06
CA PHE A 279 -12.13 4.30 -1.46
C PHE A 279 -12.44 2.95 -2.13
N GLY A 280 -12.13 1.83 -1.46
CA GLY A 280 -12.41 0.49 -1.95
C GLY A 280 -13.90 0.26 -2.22
N ILE A 281 -14.78 0.69 -1.30
CA ILE A 281 -16.23 0.63 -1.50
C ILE A 281 -16.64 1.42 -2.74
N LEU A 282 -16.13 2.64 -2.89
CA LEU A 282 -16.42 3.48 -4.05
C LEU A 282 -15.98 2.81 -5.36
N TYR A 283 -14.75 2.28 -5.38
CA TYR A 283 -14.19 1.60 -6.54
C TYR A 283 -15.03 0.39 -6.93
N MET A 284 -15.37 -0.47 -5.97
CA MET A 284 -16.18 -1.67 -6.21
C MET A 284 -17.58 -1.31 -6.73
N ARG A 285 -18.22 -0.25 -6.21
CA ARG A 285 -19.51 0.23 -6.72
C ARG A 285 -19.44 0.71 -8.18
N LEU A 286 -18.33 1.35 -8.57
CA LEU A 286 -18.13 1.75 -9.96
C LEU A 286 -17.85 0.54 -10.85
N LEU A 287 -17.06 -0.42 -10.37
CA LEU A 287 -16.76 -1.65 -11.08
C LEU A 287 -18.03 -2.49 -11.31
N GLU A 288 -18.85 -2.67 -10.27
CA GLU A 288 -20.14 -3.39 -10.37
C GLU A 288 -21.09 -2.79 -11.43
N ARG A 289 -21.09 -1.46 -11.58
CA ARG A 289 -21.91 -0.79 -12.62
C ARG A 289 -21.42 -1.05 -14.04
N GLU A 290 -20.16 -1.41 -14.20
CA GLU A 290 -19.56 -1.69 -15.52
C GLU A 290 -19.58 -3.18 -15.88
N LEU A 291 -19.82 -4.06 -14.91
CA LEU A 291 -19.98 -5.50 -15.15
C LEU A 291 -21.36 -5.77 -15.78
N PRO A 292 -21.45 -6.64 -16.79
CA PRO A 292 -22.74 -7.08 -17.31
C PRO A 292 -23.53 -7.77 -16.20
N PRO A 293 -24.87 -7.62 -16.17
CA PRO A 293 -25.70 -8.36 -15.23
C PRO A 293 -25.41 -9.86 -15.39
N LEU A 294 -25.22 -10.56 -14.27
CA LEU A 294 -25.04 -12.01 -14.25
C LEU A 294 -26.17 -12.64 -15.07
N PRO A 295 -25.88 -13.54 -16.05
CA PRO A 295 -26.94 -14.24 -16.76
C PRO A 295 -27.80 -14.96 -15.74
N ALA A 296 -29.13 -14.80 -15.87
CA ALA A 296 -30.12 -15.44 -15.02
C ALA A 296 -30.19 -16.95 -15.34
N VAL A 297 -29.13 -17.67 -15.11
CA VAL A 297 -29.01 -19.11 -15.27
C VAL A 297 -28.80 -19.68 -13.89
N LEU A 298 -29.87 -20.20 -13.28
CA LEU A 298 -29.91 -21.32 -12.34
C LEU A 298 -31.21 -21.36 -11.49
N HIS A 299 -32.34 -20.93 -12.04
CA HIS A 299 -33.62 -21.15 -11.33
C HIS A 299 -34.52 -22.23 -11.98
N ASP A 300 -34.11 -22.88 -13.07
CA ASP A 300 -35.00 -23.77 -13.82
C ASP A 300 -34.57 -25.27 -13.80
N GLN A 301 -33.72 -25.70 -12.89
CA GLN A 301 -33.36 -27.12 -12.77
C GLN A 301 -33.94 -27.85 -11.55
N THR A 302 -34.83 -27.21 -10.77
CA THR A 302 -35.50 -27.89 -9.63
C THR A 302 -36.94 -28.23 -9.85
N SER A 303 -37.51 -28.02 -11.04
CA SER A 303 -38.97 -28.27 -11.30
C SER A 303 -39.26 -29.50 -12.17
N HIS A 304 -38.30 -30.40 -12.42
CA HIS A 304 -38.57 -31.64 -13.18
C HIS A 304 -38.17 -32.93 -12.45
N HIS A 305 -38.49 -33.04 -11.14
CA HIS A 305 -38.60 -34.32 -10.45
C HIS A 305 -39.79 -34.26 -9.45
N GLU A 306 -40.99 -34.37 -9.97
CA GLU A 306 -42.16 -34.94 -9.33
C GLU A 306 -42.82 -35.95 -10.30
#